data_fa363e0ca5df69fa4d83e1a083bb0f17
#
_entry.id   fa363e0ca5df69fa4d83e1a083bb0f17
#
_cell.length_a   1.000
_cell.length_b   1.000
_cell.length_c   1.000
_cell.angle_alpha   90.00
_cell.angle_beta   90.00
_cell.angle_gamma   90.00
#
_symmetry.space_group_name_H-M   'P 1'
#
loop_
_entity.id
_entity.type
_entity.pdbx_description
1 polymer ?
#
loop_
_entity_poly.entity_id
_entity_poly.type
_entity_poly.pdbx_seq_one_letter_code
_entity_poly.pdbx_strand_id
1 'polypeptide(L)'
;LDLPIIEDDIYGDTHFGDVRPKPLKAWDRDGRVMLCSSFGKTLAPGFHVGWSAPGRYLERIRRLKFINTMGTPRILQKTIAEFLRDGGYDHHLRSLRRAYGQHLHLFLQGMQRYFPEGTRFSRPQGGNYIWVEFPPKVDSLRLRRDALKHKINIAPGSLFTTVKDRYKN
;
A
#
# COMPACT_ATOMS: atom_id res chain seq x y z
N LEU A 1 -27.70 -2.70 5.36
CA LEU A 1 -27.36 -2.08 4.07
C LEU A 1 -26.71 -3.11 3.15
N ASP A 2 -27.24 -3.29 1.94
CA ASP A 2 -26.67 -4.19 0.92
C ASP A 2 -25.65 -3.45 0.03
N LEU A 3 -24.61 -2.91 0.67
CA LEU A 3 -23.58 -2.15 -0.02
C LEU A 3 -22.39 -3.05 -0.42
N PRO A 4 -21.88 -2.94 -1.64
CA PRO A 4 -20.61 -3.55 -2.02
C PRO A 4 -19.45 -2.86 -1.31
N ILE A 5 -18.44 -3.64 -0.92
CA ILE A 5 -17.21 -3.15 -0.32
C ILE A 5 -16.04 -3.52 -1.25
N ILE A 6 -15.23 -2.54 -1.61
CA ILE A 6 -13.93 -2.79 -2.26
C ILE A 6 -12.88 -2.69 -1.18
N GLU A 7 -12.19 -3.80 -0.93
CA GLU A 7 -11.10 -3.88 0.03
C GLU A 7 -9.77 -3.90 -0.74
N ASP A 8 -8.97 -2.85 -0.54
CA ASP A 8 -7.62 -2.76 -1.06
C ASP A 8 -6.63 -3.31 -0.03
N ASP A 9 -6.13 -4.52 -0.27
CA ASP A 9 -5.23 -5.25 0.62
C ASP A 9 -3.81 -5.36 0.04
N ILE A 10 -3.38 -4.34 -0.71
CA ILE A 10 -2.11 -4.31 -1.41
C ILE A 10 -0.88 -4.36 -0.48
N TYR A 11 -1.04 -3.98 0.79
CA TYR A 11 -0.01 -3.97 1.82
C TYR A 11 -0.17 -5.05 2.90
N GLY A 12 -1.21 -5.87 2.85
CA GLY A 12 -1.50 -6.87 3.89
C GLY A 12 -0.33 -7.83 4.15
N ASP A 13 0.40 -8.21 3.12
CA ASP A 13 1.56 -9.10 3.23
C ASP A 13 2.84 -8.42 3.74
N THR A 14 2.84 -7.11 3.94
CA THR A 14 4.00 -6.34 4.43
C THR A 14 3.88 -5.94 5.91
N HIS A 15 3.08 -6.67 6.70
CA HIS A 15 2.92 -6.48 8.14
C HIS A 15 4.22 -6.78 8.91
N PHE A 16 4.43 -6.12 10.04
CA PHE A 16 5.63 -6.31 10.89
C PHE A 16 5.44 -7.33 12.01
N GLY A 17 4.20 -7.62 12.38
CA GLY A 17 3.88 -8.62 13.39
C GLY A 17 3.99 -10.06 12.88
N ASP A 18 3.91 -11.03 13.79
CA ASP A 18 4.01 -12.46 13.45
C ASP A 18 2.79 -12.98 12.69
N VAL A 19 1.65 -12.34 12.88
CA VAL A 19 0.37 -12.74 12.27
C VAL A 19 -0.11 -11.67 11.32
N ARG A 20 -0.41 -12.08 10.09
CA ARG A 20 -1.03 -11.20 9.10
C ARG A 20 -2.42 -10.78 9.55
N PRO A 21 -2.73 -9.47 9.55
CA PRO A 21 -4.10 -9.00 9.80
C PRO A 21 -5.08 -9.63 8.82
N LYS A 22 -6.19 -10.15 9.33
CA LYS A 22 -7.23 -10.75 8.49
C LYS A 22 -7.95 -9.66 7.70
N PRO A 23 -8.08 -9.79 6.36
CA PRO A 23 -8.88 -8.87 5.56
C PRO A 23 -10.37 -9.00 5.90
N LEU A 24 -11.16 -7.97 5.62
CA LEU A 24 -12.63 -7.99 5.78
C LEU A 24 -13.26 -9.17 5.02
N LYS A 25 -12.68 -9.52 3.88
CA LYS A 25 -13.08 -10.69 3.09
C LYS A 25 -13.16 -11.98 3.89
N ALA A 26 -12.34 -12.14 4.93
CA ALA A 26 -12.34 -13.33 5.76
C ALA A 26 -13.65 -13.55 6.55
N TRP A 27 -14.44 -12.50 6.74
CA TRP A 27 -15.75 -12.54 7.41
C TRP A 27 -16.94 -12.36 6.46
N ASP A 28 -16.68 -12.21 5.15
CA ASP A 28 -17.70 -12.01 4.13
C ASP A 28 -18.47 -13.30 3.83
N ARG A 29 -19.65 -13.43 4.40
CA ARG A 29 -20.54 -14.60 4.16
C ARG A 29 -21.43 -14.43 2.95
N ASP A 30 -21.72 -13.20 2.53
CA ASP A 30 -22.67 -12.87 1.47
C ASP A 30 -22.02 -12.53 0.13
N GLY A 31 -20.68 -12.60 0.06
CA GLY A 31 -19.93 -12.27 -1.14
C GLY A 31 -19.93 -10.78 -1.49
N ARG A 32 -20.14 -9.89 -0.52
CA ARG A 32 -20.20 -8.41 -0.75
C ARG A 32 -18.84 -7.76 -0.82
N VAL A 33 -17.81 -8.37 -0.25
CA VAL A 33 -16.45 -7.81 -0.24
C VAL A 33 -15.70 -8.25 -1.48
N MET A 34 -15.24 -7.29 -2.23
CA MET A 34 -14.32 -7.46 -3.36
C MET A 34 -12.90 -7.21 -2.87
N LEU A 35 -12.19 -8.26 -2.49
CA LEU A 35 -10.79 -8.15 -2.09
C LEU A 35 -9.91 -7.96 -3.34
N CYS A 36 -9.07 -6.93 -3.31
CA CYS A 36 -8.10 -6.61 -4.35
C CYS A 36 -6.70 -6.56 -3.79
N SER A 37 -5.74 -7.11 -4.52
CA SER A 37 -4.33 -7.03 -4.16
C SER A 37 -3.42 -7.08 -5.40
N SER A 38 -2.11 -6.91 -5.20
CA SER A 38 -1.14 -6.86 -6.29
C SER A 38 0.24 -7.32 -5.83
N PHE A 39 0.99 -7.90 -6.75
CA PHE A 39 2.41 -8.22 -6.54
C PHE A 39 3.33 -7.01 -6.74
N GLY A 40 2.80 -5.86 -7.16
CA GLY A 40 3.58 -4.65 -7.43
C GLY A 40 4.23 -4.02 -6.20
N LYS A 41 3.73 -4.30 -4.98
CA LYS A 41 4.30 -3.76 -3.73
C LYS A 41 5.09 -4.80 -2.94
N THR A 42 4.85 -6.07 -3.21
CA THR A 42 5.43 -7.18 -2.46
C THR A 42 6.49 -7.95 -3.24
N LEU A 43 6.51 -7.86 -4.57
CA LEU A 43 7.46 -8.58 -5.41
C LEU A 43 8.21 -7.64 -6.37
N ALA A 44 7.53 -7.10 -7.38
CA ALA A 44 8.17 -6.27 -8.38
C ALA A 44 7.20 -5.22 -8.98
N PRO A 45 7.45 -3.93 -8.78
CA PRO A 45 6.59 -2.86 -9.30
C PRO A 45 6.36 -2.93 -10.81
N GLY A 46 7.39 -3.30 -11.58
CA GLY A 46 7.32 -3.36 -13.03
C GLY A 46 6.46 -4.50 -13.59
N PHE A 47 6.05 -5.46 -12.78
CA PHE A 47 5.22 -6.58 -13.26
C PHE A 47 3.76 -6.18 -13.51
N HIS A 48 3.24 -5.21 -12.78
CA HIS A 48 1.86 -4.73 -12.91
C HIS A 48 0.80 -5.85 -12.90
N VAL A 49 1.04 -6.91 -12.13
CA VAL A 49 0.10 -8.03 -11.97
C VAL A 49 -0.61 -7.88 -10.64
N GLY A 50 -1.93 -7.80 -10.71
CA GLY A 50 -2.82 -7.81 -9.57
C GLY A 50 -3.88 -8.91 -9.71
N TRP A 51 -4.61 -9.14 -8.64
CA TRP A 51 -5.69 -10.10 -8.58
C TRP A 51 -6.83 -9.59 -7.72
N SER A 52 -8.01 -10.17 -7.90
CA SER A 52 -9.15 -9.89 -7.04
C SER A 52 -9.94 -11.15 -6.72
N ALA A 53 -10.53 -11.17 -5.53
CA ALA A 53 -11.52 -12.15 -5.10
C ALA A 53 -12.88 -11.43 -4.93
N PRO A 54 -13.62 -11.24 -6.03
CA PRO A 54 -14.72 -10.28 -6.08
C PRO A 54 -16.05 -10.82 -5.51
N GLY A 55 -16.07 -12.03 -4.93
CA GLY A 55 -17.28 -12.61 -4.35
C GLY A 55 -18.40 -12.77 -5.37
N ARG A 56 -19.62 -12.33 -5.01
CA ARG A 56 -20.81 -12.40 -5.88
C ARG A 56 -20.74 -11.55 -7.15
N TYR A 57 -19.73 -10.67 -7.27
CA TYR A 57 -19.54 -9.79 -8.43
C TYR A 57 -18.60 -10.38 -9.49
N LEU A 58 -18.20 -11.66 -9.37
CA LEU A 58 -17.20 -12.29 -10.23
C LEU A 58 -17.48 -12.10 -11.73
N GLU A 59 -18.68 -12.44 -12.19
CA GLU A 59 -19.01 -12.37 -13.61
C GLU A 59 -19.00 -10.95 -14.15
N ARG A 60 -19.47 -10.00 -13.35
CA ARG A 60 -19.43 -8.57 -13.72
C ARG A 60 -17.99 -8.06 -13.82
N ILE A 61 -17.14 -8.42 -12.87
CA ILE A 61 -15.70 -8.03 -12.88
C ILE A 61 -14.96 -8.68 -14.04
N ARG A 62 -15.20 -9.95 -14.33
CA ARG A 62 -14.62 -10.64 -15.51
C ARG A 62 -14.96 -9.94 -16.81
N ARG A 63 -16.22 -9.57 -17.00
CA ARG A 63 -16.68 -8.83 -18.17
C ARG A 63 -16.01 -7.46 -18.28
N LEU A 64 -15.99 -6.69 -17.19
CA LEU A 64 -15.33 -5.39 -17.15
C LEU A 64 -13.82 -5.49 -17.42
N LYS A 65 -13.15 -6.49 -16.84
CA LYS A 65 -11.73 -6.73 -17.10
C LYS A 65 -11.49 -7.03 -18.58
N PHE A 66 -12.30 -7.88 -19.21
CA PHE A 66 -12.16 -8.19 -20.63
C PHE A 66 -12.31 -6.93 -21.50
N ILE A 67 -13.33 -6.11 -21.23
CA ILE A 67 -13.58 -4.88 -21.99
C ILE A 67 -12.44 -3.86 -21.83
N ASN A 68 -11.91 -3.70 -20.61
CA ASN A 68 -10.93 -2.65 -20.33
C ASN A 68 -9.49 -3.04 -20.62
N THR A 69 -9.11 -4.31 -20.44
CA THR A 69 -7.69 -4.73 -20.49
C THR A 69 -7.43 -5.93 -21.37
N MET A 70 -8.44 -6.58 -21.95
CA MET A 70 -8.40 -7.86 -22.68
C MET A 70 -7.69 -8.97 -21.87
N GLY A 71 -6.47 -8.76 -21.42
CA GLY A 71 -5.72 -9.73 -20.63
C GLY A 71 -4.46 -9.14 -19.99
N THR A 72 -3.94 -9.84 -19.01
CA THR A 72 -2.63 -9.57 -18.40
C THR A 72 -1.58 -10.44 -19.10
N PRO A 73 -0.35 -9.95 -19.35
CA PRO A 73 0.72 -10.70 -20.01
C PRO A 73 0.97 -12.06 -19.35
N ARG A 74 0.87 -13.13 -20.13
CA ARG A 74 0.96 -14.51 -19.61
C ARG A 74 2.32 -14.86 -19.02
N ILE A 75 3.39 -14.30 -19.58
CA ILE A 75 4.76 -14.59 -19.13
C ILE A 75 4.93 -14.14 -17.67
N LEU A 76 4.48 -12.93 -17.33
CA LEU A 76 4.57 -12.40 -15.98
C LEU A 76 3.73 -13.20 -14.99
N GLN A 77 2.52 -13.63 -15.39
CA GLN A 77 1.69 -14.49 -14.55
C GLN A 77 2.35 -15.85 -14.29
N LYS A 78 2.97 -16.47 -15.31
CA LYS A 78 3.69 -17.75 -15.16
C LYS A 78 4.92 -17.59 -14.26
N THR A 79 5.69 -16.52 -14.42
CA THR A 79 6.86 -16.22 -13.57
C THR A 79 6.46 -16.11 -12.10
N ILE A 80 5.40 -15.35 -11.82
CA ILE A 80 4.88 -15.22 -10.46
C ILE A 80 4.37 -16.56 -9.94
N ALA A 81 3.62 -17.31 -10.74
CA ALA A 81 3.08 -18.61 -10.34
C ALA A 81 4.19 -19.62 -9.99
N GLU A 82 5.30 -19.61 -10.72
CA GLU A 82 6.46 -20.45 -10.41
C GLU A 82 7.11 -20.03 -9.08
N PHE A 83 7.33 -18.74 -8.91
CA PHE A 83 7.90 -18.19 -7.68
C PHE A 83 7.03 -18.41 -6.43
N LEU A 84 5.71 -18.47 -6.60
CA LEU A 84 4.78 -18.85 -5.53
C LEU A 84 4.86 -20.36 -5.21
N ARG A 85 5.06 -21.20 -6.22
CA ARG A 85 5.04 -22.67 -6.09
C ARG A 85 6.26 -23.20 -5.36
N ASP A 86 7.44 -22.63 -5.57
CA ASP A 86 8.69 -23.07 -4.98
C ASP A 86 8.96 -22.49 -3.57
N GLY A 87 8.03 -21.69 -3.04
CA GLY A 87 8.16 -21.02 -1.73
C GLY A 87 9.08 -19.80 -1.73
N GLY A 88 9.58 -19.38 -2.88
CA GLY A 88 10.43 -18.21 -3.04
C GLY A 88 9.75 -16.93 -2.57
N TYR A 89 8.43 -16.82 -2.81
CA TYR A 89 7.65 -15.68 -2.38
C TYR A 89 7.60 -15.51 -0.86
N ASP A 90 7.39 -16.59 -0.12
CA ASP A 90 7.34 -16.54 1.35
C ASP A 90 8.71 -16.19 1.94
N HIS A 91 9.79 -16.72 1.37
CA HIS A 91 11.15 -16.35 1.76
C HIS A 91 11.41 -14.87 1.50
N HIS A 92 11.04 -14.39 0.33
CA HIS A 92 11.17 -12.98 -0.06
C HIS A 92 10.37 -12.07 0.87
N LEU A 93 9.12 -12.38 1.20
CA LEU A 93 8.29 -11.60 2.13
C LEU A 93 8.91 -11.49 3.52
N ARG A 94 9.49 -12.57 4.06
CA ARG A 94 10.18 -12.51 5.36
C ARG A 94 11.35 -11.51 5.33
N SER A 95 12.13 -11.53 4.26
CA SER A 95 13.26 -10.61 4.07
C SER A 95 12.80 -9.18 3.91
N LEU A 96 11.74 -8.96 3.11
CA LEU A 96 11.14 -7.65 2.85
C LEU A 96 10.58 -7.02 4.13
N ARG A 97 9.82 -7.78 4.93
CA ARG A 97 9.27 -7.32 6.22
C ARG A 97 10.37 -6.90 7.19
N ARG A 98 11.45 -7.69 7.27
CA ARG A 98 12.61 -7.35 8.10
C ARG A 98 13.27 -6.05 7.66
N ALA A 99 13.50 -5.89 6.35
CA ALA A 99 14.10 -4.68 5.80
C ALA A 99 13.22 -3.44 6.05
N TYR A 100 11.90 -3.55 5.81
CA TYR A 100 10.96 -2.45 6.07
C TYR A 100 10.90 -2.08 7.56
N GLY A 101 10.90 -3.06 8.47
CA GLY A 101 10.93 -2.81 9.91
C GLY A 101 12.20 -2.08 10.35
N GLN A 102 13.37 -2.49 9.83
CA GLN A 102 14.64 -1.81 10.09
C GLN A 102 14.65 -0.38 9.54
N HIS A 103 14.20 -0.17 8.31
CA HIS A 103 14.12 1.16 7.71
C HIS A 103 13.15 2.07 8.47
N LEU A 104 11.99 1.54 8.89
CA LEU A 104 11.05 2.29 9.73
C LEU A 104 11.71 2.76 11.01
N HIS A 105 12.41 1.87 11.71
CA HIS A 105 13.09 2.21 12.96
C HIS A 105 14.10 3.34 12.77
N LEU A 106 14.99 3.22 11.78
CA LEU A 106 15.97 4.25 11.45
C LEU A 106 15.32 5.59 11.08
N PHE A 107 14.23 5.53 10.31
CA PHE A 107 13.51 6.73 9.89
C PHE A 107 12.83 7.43 11.06
N LEU A 108 12.20 6.68 11.98
CA LEU A 108 11.60 7.22 13.20
C LEU A 108 12.64 7.89 14.11
N GLN A 109 13.82 7.28 14.28
CA GLN A 109 14.93 7.90 15.02
C GLN A 109 15.40 9.20 14.34
N GLY A 110 15.53 9.21 13.02
CA GLY A 110 15.89 10.41 12.27
C GLY A 110 14.85 11.53 12.44
N MET A 111 13.56 11.20 12.36
CA MET A 111 12.50 12.19 12.57
C MET A 111 12.52 12.79 13.98
N GLN A 112 12.71 11.96 15.02
CA GLN A 112 12.82 12.46 16.39
C GLN A 112 13.99 13.42 16.59
N ARG A 113 15.09 13.19 15.87
CA ARG A 113 16.31 13.99 16.00
C ARG A 113 16.28 15.30 15.21
N TYR A 114 15.68 15.29 14.02
CA TYR A 114 15.87 16.37 13.03
C TYR A 114 14.59 17.14 12.70
N PHE A 115 13.42 16.62 13.03
CA PHE A 115 12.17 17.29 12.69
C PHE A 115 11.80 18.35 13.75
N PRO A 116 11.07 19.39 13.36
CA PRO A 116 10.66 20.44 14.29
C PRO A 116 9.87 19.90 15.48
N GLU A 117 10.02 20.52 16.64
CA GLU A 117 9.17 20.26 17.80
C GLU A 117 7.69 20.43 17.44
N GLY A 118 6.83 19.57 17.98
CA GLY A 118 5.41 19.52 17.66
C GLY A 118 5.06 18.73 16.39
N THR A 119 6.04 18.12 15.69
CA THR A 119 5.78 17.19 14.60
C THR A 119 5.18 15.90 15.14
N ARG A 120 4.09 15.44 14.51
CA ARG A 120 3.44 14.16 14.82
C ARG A 120 3.63 13.20 13.65
N PHE A 121 3.77 11.92 13.95
CA PHE A 121 3.90 10.90 12.91
C PHE A 121 3.22 9.59 13.32
N SER A 122 2.71 8.88 12.30
CA SER A 122 2.12 7.56 12.50
C SER A 122 3.19 6.52 12.84
N ARG A 123 2.78 5.46 13.56
CA ARG A 123 3.61 4.27 13.80
C ARG A 123 2.93 3.10 13.09
N PRO A 124 3.19 2.90 11.79
CA PRO A 124 2.54 1.84 11.03
C PRO A 124 2.97 0.45 11.54
N GLN A 125 2.05 -0.50 11.46
CA GLN A 125 2.30 -1.91 11.78
C GLN A 125 2.65 -2.73 10.53
N GLY A 126 2.92 -2.08 9.41
CA GLY A 126 3.29 -2.69 8.14
C GLY A 126 3.37 -1.64 7.03
N GLY A 127 3.74 -2.09 5.84
CA GLY A 127 3.90 -1.21 4.69
C GLY A 127 5.18 -0.40 4.72
N ASN A 128 5.25 0.58 3.83
CA ASN A 128 6.42 1.44 3.63
C ASN A 128 6.06 2.93 3.59
N TYR A 129 4.94 3.32 4.20
CA TYR A 129 4.50 4.71 4.30
C TYR A 129 4.40 5.15 5.74
N ILE A 130 4.76 6.42 5.97
CA ILE A 130 4.58 7.09 7.25
C ILE A 130 3.79 8.38 6.97
N TRP A 131 2.73 8.61 7.74
CA TRP A 131 2.05 9.89 7.75
C TRP A 131 2.75 10.81 8.74
N VAL A 132 3.15 11.99 8.25
CA VAL A 132 3.82 13.03 9.05
C VAL A 132 2.95 14.28 9.04
N GLU A 133 2.66 14.81 10.21
CA GLU A 133 1.96 16.07 10.40
C GLU A 133 2.91 17.05 11.06
N PHE A 134 3.32 18.06 10.32
CA PHE A 134 4.15 19.15 10.83
C PHE A 134 3.36 20.18 11.62
N PRO A 135 4.01 21.05 12.42
CA PRO A 135 3.34 22.18 13.02
C PRO A 135 2.60 23.06 11.99
N PRO A 136 1.48 23.73 12.35
CA PRO A 136 0.61 24.46 11.40
C PRO A 136 1.30 25.53 10.56
N LYS A 137 2.46 26.03 11.00
CA LYS A 137 3.27 27.01 10.25
C LYS A 137 3.98 26.43 9.03
N VAL A 138 4.04 25.11 8.89
CA VAL A 138 4.69 24.42 7.78
C VAL A 138 3.65 24.17 6.70
N ASP A 139 3.92 24.63 5.49
CA ASP A 139 3.12 24.31 4.28
C ASP A 139 3.76 23.13 3.54
N SER A 140 3.05 22.02 3.43
CA SER A 140 3.57 20.78 2.84
C SER A 140 3.88 20.90 1.33
N LEU A 141 3.18 21.78 0.61
CA LEU A 141 3.48 22.03 -0.82
C LEU A 141 4.79 22.83 -0.97
N ARG A 142 5.01 23.81 -0.10
CA ARG A 142 6.28 24.56 -0.07
C ARG A 142 7.41 23.63 0.35
N LEU A 143 7.21 22.84 1.40
CA LEU A 143 8.19 21.86 1.87
C LEU A 143 8.59 20.89 0.74
N ARG A 144 7.61 20.36 -0.01
CA ARG A 144 7.90 19.50 -1.17
C ARG A 144 8.76 20.19 -2.21
N ARG A 145 8.45 21.45 -2.57
CA ARG A 145 9.25 22.22 -3.56
C ARG A 145 10.69 22.39 -3.09
N ASP A 146 10.88 22.67 -1.81
CA ASP A 146 12.22 22.86 -1.25
C ASP A 146 12.98 21.54 -1.14
N ALA A 147 12.33 20.47 -0.70
CA ALA A 147 12.90 19.11 -0.64
C ALA A 147 13.35 18.59 -2.03
N LEU A 148 12.60 18.90 -3.10
CA LEU A 148 12.95 18.53 -4.46
C LEU A 148 14.29 19.14 -4.94
N LYS A 149 14.66 20.34 -4.45
CA LYS A 149 15.98 20.94 -4.73
C LYS A 149 17.13 20.08 -4.20
N HIS A 150 16.85 19.28 -3.16
CA HIS A 150 17.78 18.33 -2.55
C HIS A 150 17.54 16.87 -3.01
N LYS A 151 16.79 16.67 -4.12
CA LYS A 151 16.45 15.36 -4.68
C LYS A 151 15.60 14.48 -3.73
N ILE A 152 14.90 15.09 -2.78
CA ILE A 152 13.97 14.42 -1.87
C ILE A 152 12.54 14.69 -2.35
N ASN A 153 11.82 13.63 -2.68
CA ASN A 153 10.41 13.74 -3.07
C ASN A 153 9.51 13.27 -1.92
N ILE A 154 8.56 14.12 -1.54
CA ILE A 154 7.54 13.82 -0.54
C ILE A 154 6.15 14.00 -1.16
N ALA A 155 5.17 13.25 -0.69
CA ALA A 155 3.78 13.41 -1.09
C ALA A 155 3.08 14.36 -0.11
N PRO A 156 2.67 15.58 -0.53
CA PRO A 156 1.97 16.50 0.37
C PRO A 156 0.59 15.97 0.71
N GLY A 157 0.14 16.24 1.95
CA GLY A 157 -1.12 15.71 2.48
C GLY A 157 -2.35 16.08 1.68
N SER A 158 -2.33 17.23 0.99
CA SER A 158 -3.41 17.70 0.11
C SER A 158 -3.74 16.74 -1.06
N LEU A 159 -2.83 15.84 -1.43
CA LEU A 159 -3.11 14.79 -2.44
C LEU A 159 -4.06 13.69 -1.93
N PHE A 160 -4.26 13.59 -0.62
CA PHE A 160 -5.04 12.52 0.02
C PHE A 160 -6.40 12.99 0.53
N THR A 161 -6.88 14.13 0.06
CA THR A 161 -8.18 14.70 0.47
C THR A 161 -8.85 15.45 -0.67
N THR A 162 -10.18 15.39 -0.70
CA THR A 162 -11.03 16.24 -1.55
C THR A 162 -11.52 17.48 -0.81
N VAL A 163 -11.25 17.57 0.50
CA VAL A 163 -11.67 18.71 1.33
C VAL A 163 -10.61 19.80 1.21
N LYS A 164 -11.04 20.98 0.76
CA LYS A 164 -10.17 22.15 0.64
C LYS A 164 -9.51 22.46 1.99
N ASP A 165 -8.24 22.83 1.94
CA ASP A 165 -7.45 23.29 3.08
C ASP A 165 -7.16 22.23 4.18
N ARG A 166 -7.51 20.96 3.93
CA ARG A 166 -7.19 19.84 4.83
C ARG A 166 -5.79 19.28 4.52
N TYR A 167 -5.07 18.88 5.56
CA TYR A 167 -3.72 18.27 5.48
C TYR A 167 -2.68 19.16 4.77
N LYS A 168 -2.69 20.44 5.08
CA LYS A 168 -1.73 21.41 4.53
C LYS A 168 -0.31 21.30 5.11
N ASN A 169 -0.19 20.73 6.28
CA ASN A 169 1.06 20.62 7.07
C ASN A 169 1.56 19.19 7.23
#